data_d73175985464ee305593ec1b438ba537
#
_entry.id   d73175985464ee305593ec1b438ba537
#
_cell.length_a   1.000
_cell.length_b   1.000
_cell.length_c   1.000
_cell.angle_alpha   90.00
_cell.angle_beta   90.00
_cell.angle_gamma   90.00
#
_symmetry.space_group_name_H-M   'P 1'
#
loop_
_entity.id
_entity.type
_entity.pdbx_description
1 polymer ?
#
loop_
_entity_poly.entity_id
_entity_poly.type
_entity_poly.pdbx_seq_one_letter_code
_entity_poly.pdbx_strand_id
1 'polypeptide(L)'
;KFLFISGGDHYQFNVQSYGLLYLICLPFYYIGLTKVFNNKLLLLWLLIAPIAGSITRDSPHTLRAITMLPLPMILTALGVVSILKKYYLVILPIIILSSINYQLATNSYLLNYSWSWQYGYKEVVQLIKQDYDKYDQIIFTKKYGEPHEFVAFYWPWDPADFAKSKSWDYHANWYWVNELDKIKFVNDWEMKSYVYKPKTLIIASPENIPAGSEIKRINFLDGKPAFIIKEL
;
A
#
# COMPACT_ATOMS: atom_id res chain seq x y z
N LYS A 1 18.55 -11.06 -4.18
CA LYS A 1 17.20 -11.32 -3.65
C LYS A 1 16.22 -10.24 -4.10
N PHE A 2 16.46 -8.95 -3.79
CA PHE A 2 15.59 -7.81 -4.08
C PHE A 2 15.15 -7.70 -5.55
N LEU A 3 16.06 -7.81 -6.50
CA LEU A 3 15.75 -7.68 -7.93
C LEU A 3 14.93 -8.83 -8.52
N PHE A 4 15.15 -10.09 -8.08
CA PHE A 4 14.64 -11.26 -8.80
C PHE A 4 13.73 -12.18 -7.99
N ILE A 5 13.66 -12.03 -6.66
CA ILE A 5 12.94 -12.97 -5.79
C ILE A 5 11.86 -12.26 -4.98
N SER A 6 12.18 -11.11 -4.37
CA SER A 6 11.25 -10.36 -3.53
C SER A 6 11.59 -8.88 -3.60
N GLY A 7 10.68 -8.06 -4.11
CA GLY A 7 10.86 -6.61 -4.27
C GLY A 7 10.86 -5.81 -2.97
N GLY A 8 10.83 -6.46 -1.81
CA GLY A 8 10.78 -5.83 -0.48
C GLY A 8 9.57 -6.32 0.33
N ASP A 9 9.45 -5.85 1.55
CA ASP A 9 8.44 -6.34 2.50
C ASP A 9 7.15 -5.50 2.54
N HIS A 10 7.13 -4.36 1.85
CA HIS A 10 5.96 -3.48 1.80
C HIS A 10 4.95 -3.91 0.74
N TYR A 11 3.80 -4.40 1.18
CA TYR A 11 2.70 -4.86 0.31
C TYR A 11 2.16 -3.79 -0.64
N GLN A 12 2.27 -2.51 -0.29
CA GLN A 12 1.82 -1.40 -1.12
C GLN A 12 2.70 -1.18 -2.37
N PHE A 13 3.94 -1.62 -2.37
CA PHE A 13 4.92 -1.25 -3.40
C PHE A 13 5.43 -2.43 -4.22
N ASN A 14 5.02 -3.64 -3.90
CA ASN A 14 5.37 -4.83 -4.66
C ASN A 14 4.34 -5.96 -4.55
N VAL A 15 4.35 -6.86 -5.51
CA VAL A 15 3.66 -8.15 -5.41
C VAL A 15 4.56 -9.08 -4.64
N GLN A 16 4.08 -9.61 -3.52
CA GLN A 16 4.85 -10.52 -2.67
C GLN A 16 5.30 -11.75 -3.45
N SER A 17 6.51 -12.26 -3.14
CA SER A 17 7.15 -13.38 -3.83
C SER A 17 7.60 -13.11 -5.27
N TYR A 18 7.51 -11.87 -5.74
CA TYR A 18 8.06 -11.44 -7.01
C TYR A 18 9.15 -10.39 -6.80
N GLY A 19 10.26 -10.51 -7.54
CA GLY A 19 11.29 -9.48 -7.61
C GLY A 19 10.86 -8.32 -8.52
N LEU A 20 11.63 -7.28 -8.54
CA LEU A 20 11.44 -6.13 -9.46
C LEU A 20 11.65 -6.51 -10.92
N LEU A 21 12.39 -7.59 -11.16
CA LEU A 21 12.55 -8.26 -12.45
C LEU A 21 12.16 -9.73 -12.31
N TYR A 22 11.64 -10.31 -13.36
CA TYR A 22 11.37 -11.75 -13.38
C TYR A 22 12.63 -12.57 -13.27
N LEU A 23 12.59 -13.69 -12.59
CA LEU A 23 13.72 -14.61 -12.46
C LEU A 23 14.28 -15.03 -13.82
N ILE A 24 13.41 -15.17 -14.84
CA ILE A 24 13.80 -15.48 -16.21
C ILE A 24 14.66 -14.38 -16.85
N CYS A 25 14.63 -13.16 -16.36
CA CYS A 25 15.48 -12.07 -16.83
C CYS A 25 16.94 -12.19 -16.36
N LEU A 26 17.19 -13.03 -15.33
CA LEU A 26 18.48 -13.14 -14.67
C LEU A 26 19.64 -13.47 -15.62
N PRO A 27 19.57 -14.47 -16.52
CA PRO A 27 20.66 -14.74 -17.45
C PRO A 27 20.93 -13.56 -18.40
N PHE A 28 19.88 -12.90 -18.88
CA PHE A 28 20.02 -11.75 -19.77
C PHE A 28 20.58 -10.54 -19.03
N TYR A 29 20.19 -10.32 -17.78
CA TYR A 29 20.77 -9.29 -16.93
C TYR A 29 22.28 -9.46 -16.78
N TYR A 30 22.77 -10.69 -16.52
CA TYR A 30 24.21 -10.95 -16.41
C TYR A 30 24.96 -10.75 -17.73
N ILE A 31 24.36 -11.13 -18.87
CA ILE A 31 24.94 -10.86 -20.19
C ILE A 31 25.01 -9.35 -20.44
N GLY A 32 23.96 -8.61 -20.12
CA GLY A 32 23.93 -7.15 -20.22
C GLY A 32 24.90 -6.45 -19.27
N LEU A 33 25.11 -6.99 -18.08
CA LEU A 33 26.06 -6.47 -17.10
C LEU A 33 27.48 -6.46 -17.64
N THR A 34 27.89 -7.45 -18.46
CA THR A 34 29.20 -7.44 -19.11
C THR A 34 29.42 -6.25 -20.06
N LYS A 35 28.30 -5.65 -20.56
CA LYS A 35 28.35 -4.49 -21.46
C LYS A 35 28.46 -3.15 -20.73
N VAL A 36 28.14 -3.11 -19.44
CA VAL A 36 28.22 -1.89 -18.61
C VAL A 36 29.63 -1.31 -18.60
N PHE A 37 30.63 -2.16 -18.53
CA PHE A 37 32.06 -1.74 -18.46
C PHE A 37 32.48 -0.93 -19.68
N ASN A 38 31.78 -1.08 -20.82
CA ASN A 38 32.05 -0.32 -22.03
C ASN A 38 31.30 1.02 -22.08
N ASN A 39 30.41 1.31 -21.08
CA ASN A 39 29.64 2.53 -21.04
C ASN A 39 29.76 3.18 -19.67
N LYS A 40 30.56 4.26 -19.59
CA LYS A 40 30.84 4.99 -18.34
C LYS A 40 29.56 5.51 -17.66
N LEU A 41 28.55 5.93 -18.42
CA LEU A 41 27.30 6.44 -17.87
C LEU A 41 26.51 5.33 -17.16
N LEU A 42 26.38 4.16 -17.79
CA LEU A 42 25.70 3.02 -17.20
C LEU A 42 26.44 2.50 -15.96
N LEU A 43 27.79 2.49 -16.03
CA LEU A 43 28.63 2.09 -14.90
C LEU A 43 28.45 3.06 -13.72
N LEU A 44 28.48 4.36 -13.98
CA LEU A 44 28.29 5.39 -12.94
C LEU A 44 26.89 5.27 -12.32
N TRP A 45 25.87 5.07 -13.16
CA TRP A 45 24.50 4.88 -12.68
C TRP A 45 24.36 3.63 -11.81
N LEU A 46 24.97 2.51 -12.22
CA LEU A 46 24.98 1.26 -11.45
C LEU A 46 25.60 1.43 -10.05
N LEU A 47 26.63 2.27 -9.93
CA LEU A 47 27.33 2.51 -8.66
C LEU A 47 26.61 3.51 -7.76
N ILE A 48 25.98 4.54 -8.33
CA ILE A 48 25.38 5.65 -7.55
C ILE A 48 23.93 5.37 -7.18
N ALA A 49 23.13 4.80 -8.08
CA ALA A 49 21.68 4.66 -7.87
C ALA A 49 21.29 3.85 -6.61
N PRO A 50 22.00 2.80 -6.19
CA PRO A 50 21.67 2.07 -4.96
C PRO A 50 21.95 2.86 -3.68
N ILE A 51 22.83 3.87 -3.72
CA ILE A 51 23.29 4.60 -2.53
C ILE A 51 22.11 5.28 -1.83
N ALA A 52 21.26 5.99 -2.58
CA ALA A 52 20.10 6.69 -2.02
C ALA A 52 19.12 5.75 -1.29
N GLY A 53 18.90 4.55 -1.86
CA GLY A 53 18.04 3.54 -1.24
C GLY A 53 18.67 2.83 -0.04
N SER A 54 20.00 2.71 0.01
CA SER A 54 20.71 1.97 1.06
C SER A 54 20.94 2.78 2.34
N ILE A 55 21.01 4.10 2.24
CA ILE A 55 21.25 5.00 3.39
C ILE A 55 19.95 5.19 4.23
N THR A 56 18.80 4.89 3.66
CA THR A 56 17.53 5.13 4.33
C THR A 56 17.13 3.98 5.26
N ARG A 57 16.33 4.32 6.29
CA ARG A 57 15.65 3.34 7.16
C ARG A 57 14.77 2.41 6.30
N ASP A 58 14.57 1.16 6.72
CA ASP A 58 13.76 0.14 6.01
C ASP A 58 14.32 -0.27 4.63
N SER A 59 15.63 -0.37 4.50
CA SER A 59 16.28 -0.90 3.29
C SER A 59 16.26 -2.45 3.27
N PRO A 60 15.96 -3.10 2.12
CA PRO A 60 15.65 -2.52 0.81
C PRO A 60 14.17 -2.09 0.67
N HIS A 61 13.93 -0.92 0.11
CA HIS A 61 12.60 -0.37 -0.08
C HIS A 61 12.35 -0.03 -1.56
N THR A 62 11.32 -0.61 -2.17
CA THR A 62 11.04 -0.51 -3.62
C THR A 62 10.90 0.93 -4.10
N LEU A 63 10.12 1.76 -3.39
CA LEU A 63 9.91 3.14 -3.77
C LEU A 63 11.20 3.98 -3.70
N ARG A 64 12.04 3.74 -2.71
CA ARG A 64 13.32 4.47 -2.55
C ARG A 64 14.39 4.02 -3.53
N ALA A 65 14.25 2.80 -4.07
CA ALA A 65 15.11 2.26 -5.11
C ALA A 65 14.62 2.58 -6.54
N ILE A 66 13.60 3.44 -6.69
CA ILE A 66 12.99 3.73 -8.00
C ILE A 66 13.99 4.30 -9.01
N THR A 67 14.98 5.08 -8.56
CA THR A 67 16.04 5.64 -9.41
C THR A 67 16.96 4.58 -9.97
N MET A 68 17.02 3.41 -9.33
CA MET A 68 17.80 2.26 -9.78
C MET A 68 17.04 1.41 -10.81
N LEU A 69 15.70 1.39 -10.76
CA LEU A 69 14.87 0.44 -11.54
C LEU A 69 15.07 0.47 -13.05
N PRO A 70 15.23 1.62 -13.74
CA PRO A 70 15.46 1.63 -15.17
C PRO A 70 16.74 0.87 -15.59
N LEU A 71 17.78 0.90 -14.77
CA LEU A 71 19.07 0.31 -15.13
C LEU A 71 19.03 -1.22 -15.25
N PRO A 72 18.50 -2.01 -14.29
CA PRO A 72 18.39 -3.46 -14.43
C PRO A 72 17.55 -3.87 -15.66
N MET A 73 16.53 -3.09 -16.02
CA MET A 73 15.72 -3.32 -17.23
C MET A 73 16.53 -3.07 -18.50
N ILE A 74 17.30 -1.97 -18.55
CA ILE A 74 18.21 -1.66 -19.67
C ILE A 74 19.26 -2.76 -19.84
N LEU A 75 19.87 -3.22 -18.74
CA LEU A 75 20.85 -4.30 -18.78
C LEU A 75 20.23 -5.60 -19.30
N THR A 76 19.04 -5.95 -18.83
CA THR A 76 18.32 -7.12 -19.34
C THR A 76 18.06 -6.99 -20.84
N ALA A 77 17.59 -5.82 -21.29
CA ALA A 77 17.36 -5.57 -22.72
C ALA A 77 18.64 -5.69 -23.57
N LEU A 78 19.77 -5.14 -23.10
CA LEU A 78 21.08 -5.29 -23.77
C LEU A 78 21.51 -6.76 -23.87
N GLY A 79 21.25 -7.54 -22.81
CA GLY A 79 21.49 -8.99 -22.82
C GLY A 79 20.63 -9.72 -23.84
N VAL A 80 19.32 -9.44 -23.85
CA VAL A 80 18.37 -10.02 -24.82
C VAL A 80 18.81 -9.69 -26.26
N VAL A 81 19.08 -8.41 -26.58
CA VAL A 81 19.49 -7.99 -27.91
C VAL A 81 20.77 -8.67 -28.35
N SER A 82 21.73 -8.91 -27.43
CA SER A 82 23.00 -9.56 -27.74
C SER A 82 22.85 -10.98 -28.28
N ILE A 83 21.79 -11.69 -27.90
CA ILE A 83 21.57 -13.09 -28.29
C ILE A 83 20.32 -13.27 -29.19
N LEU A 84 19.48 -12.26 -29.32
CA LEU A 84 18.21 -12.34 -30.00
C LEU A 84 18.33 -12.81 -31.47
N LYS A 85 19.35 -12.27 -32.20
CA LYS A 85 19.58 -12.62 -33.60
C LYS A 85 19.74 -14.12 -33.83
N LYS A 86 20.29 -14.84 -32.85
CA LYS A 86 20.59 -16.30 -32.96
C LYS A 86 19.45 -17.16 -32.39
N TYR A 87 18.74 -16.66 -31.33
CA TYR A 87 17.82 -17.48 -30.54
C TYR A 87 16.40 -16.87 -30.40
N TYR A 88 15.97 -16.04 -31.37
CA TYR A 88 14.69 -15.33 -31.30
C TYR A 88 13.48 -16.28 -31.16
N LEU A 89 13.53 -17.46 -31.77
CA LEU A 89 12.46 -18.45 -31.68
C LEU A 89 12.24 -19.01 -30.27
N VAL A 90 13.27 -18.96 -29.41
CA VAL A 90 13.19 -19.41 -28.02
C VAL A 90 12.89 -18.23 -27.09
N ILE A 91 13.51 -17.08 -27.35
CA ILE A 91 13.39 -15.91 -26.47
C ILE A 91 12.01 -15.26 -26.55
N LEU A 92 11.44 -15.17 -27.76
CA LEU A 92 10.14 -14.52 -27.96
C LEU A 92 8.99 -15.16 -27.15
N PRO A 93 8.79 -16.50 -27.18
CA PRO A 93 7.80 -17.16 -26.32
C PRO A 93 8.05 -16.92 -24.82
N ILE A 94 9.30 -16.89 -24.37
CA ILE A 94 9.65 -16.63 -22.99
C ILE A 94 9.22 -15.22 -22.55
N ILE A 95 9.47 -14.20 -23.39
CA ILE A 95 9.04 -12.83 -23.12
C ILE A 95 7.51 -12.74 -23.06
N ILE A 96 6.80 -13.38 -24.02
CA ILE A 96 5.34 -13.39 -24.05
C ILE A 96 4.77 -14.07 -22.79
N LEU A 97 5.25 -15.23 -22.41
CA LEU A 97 4.80 -15.94 -21.20
C LEU A 97 5.08 -15.14 -19.93
N SER A 98 6.23 -14.46 -19.85
CA SER A 98 6.56 -13.58 -18.73
C SER A 98 5.59 -12.39 -18.64
N SER A 99 5.22 -11.81 -19.78
CA SER A 99 4.26 -10.70 -19.83
C SER A 99 2.85 -11.13 -19.41
N ILE A 100 2.40 -12.31 -19.83
CA ILE A 100 1.12 -12.89 -19.41
C ILE A 100 1.12 -13.15 -17.89
N ASN A 101 2.19 -13.75 -17.37
CA ASN A 101 2.31 -14.00 -15.93
C ASN A 101 2.27 -12.71 -15.13
N TYR A 102 2.89 -11.62 -15.62
CA TYR A 102 2.82 -10.32 -14.99
C TYR A 102 1.40 -9.76 -14.95
N GLN A 103 0.66 -9.82 -16.06
CA GLN A 103 -0.72 -9.35 -16.07
C GLN A 103 -1.59 -10.11 -15.08
N LEU A 104 -1.43 -11.44 -14.97
CA LEU A 104 -2.14 -12.24 -13.99
C LEU A 104 -1.77 -11.83 -12.56
N ALA A 105 -0.50 -11.63 -12.27
CA ALA A 105 -0.03 -11.20 -10.95
C ALA A 105 -0.54 -9.81 -10.58
N THR A 106 -0.52 -8.84 -11.51
CA THR A 106 -1.00 -7.48 -11.25
C THR A 106 -2.51 -7.40 -11.09
N ASN A 107 -3.28 -8.18 -11.85
CA ASN A 107 -4.73 -8.25 -11.65
C ASN A 107 -5.10 -8.83 -10.28
N SER A 108 -4.36 -9.84 -9.82
CA SER A 108 -4.53 -10.41 -8.49
C SER A 108 -4.09 -9.46 -7.37
N TYR A 109 -3.19 -8.50 -7.67
CA TYR A 109 -2.66 -7.57 -6.69
C TYR A 109 -3.75 -6.69 -6.05
N LEU A 110 -4.61 -6.09 -6.85
CA LEU A 110 -5.68 -5.23 -6.36
C LEU A 110 -6.64 -5.99 -5.44
N LEU A 111 -6.96 -7.23 -5.77
CA LEU A 111 -7.83 -8.08 -4.95
C LEU A 111 -7.15 -8.46 -3.64
N ASN A 112 -5.95 -9.01 -3.70
CA ASN A 112 -5.28 -9.61 -2.55
C ASN A 112 -4.68 -8.58 -1.58
N TYR A 113 -4.39 -7.35 -2.04
CA TYR A 113 -3.74 -6.32 -1.24
C TYR A 113 -4.60 -5.07 -1.02
N SER A 114 -5.91 -5.13 -1.30
CA SER A 114 -6.83 -4.02 -1.08
C SER A 114 -6.82 -3.50 0.37
N TRP A 115 -6.56 -4.37 1.34
CA TRP A 115 -6.41 -4.02 2.76
C TRP A 115 -5.22 -3.09 3.03
N SER A 116 -4.09 -3.26 2.31
CA SER A 116 -2.90 -2.42 2.48
C SER A 116 -3.06 -1.03 1.82
N TRP A 117 -4.04 -0.90 0.92
CA TRP A 117 -4.47 0.35 0.29
C TRP A 117 -5.70 0.96 0.95
N GLN A 118 -6.03 0.48 2.15
CA GLN A 118 -7.09 1.05 2.98
C GLN A 118 -8.45 1.11 2.27
N TYR A 119 -8.75 0.08 1.47
CA TYR A 119 -10.04 -0.04 0.80
C TYR A 119 -11.18 -0.09 1.83
N GLY A 120 -12.31 0.55 1.50
CA GLY A 120 -13.49 0.60 2.36
C GLY A 120 -13.70 1.93 3.08
N TYR A 121 -12.66 2.75 3.28
CA TYR A 121 -12.81 4.06 3.94
C TYR A 121 -13.83 4.97 3.25
N LYS A 122 -13.87 4.98 1.91
CA LYS A 122 -14.84 5.78 1.16
C LYS A 122 -16.28 5.46 1.56
N GLU A 123 -16.61 4.17 1.61
CA GLU A 123 -17.95 3.72 1.98
C GLU A 123 -18.29 4.05 3.45
N VAL A 124 -17.30 3.87 4.35
CA VAL A 124 -17.45 4.24 5.77
C VAL A 124 -17.76 5.72 5.90
N VAL A 125 -16.95 6.58 5.27
CA VAL A 125 -17.11 8.04 5.39
C VAL A 125 -18.44 8.50 4.78
N GLN A 126 -18.88 7.90 3.67
CA GLN A 126 -20.17 8.20 3.08
C GLN A 126 -21.33 7.84 4.04
N LEU A 127 -21.23 6.70 4.71
CA LEU A 127 -22.21 6.30 5.72
C LEU A 127 -22.21 7.26 6.93
N ILE A 128 -21.02 7.59 7.44
CA ILE A 128 -20.87 8.57 8.53
C ILE A 128 -21.55 9.89 8.14
N LYS A 129 -21.26 10.39 6.94
CA LYS A 129 -21.82 11.65 6.44
C LYS A 129 -23.35 11.60 6.33
N GLN A 130 -23.89 10.49 5.82
CA GLN A 130 -25.33 10.31 5.65
C GLN A 130 -26.06 10.30 6.98
N ASP A 131 -25.50 9.64 7.98
CA ASP A 131 -26.15 9.39 9.26
C ASP A 131 -25.59 10.26 10.40
N TYR A 132 -24.82 11.31 10.04
CA TYR A 132 -24.07 12.11 11.01
C TYR A 132 -24.96 12.64 12.15
N ASP A 133 -26.09 13.24 11.82
CA ASP A 133 -26.98 13.88 12.80
C ASP A 133 -27.79 12.89 13.65
N LYS A 134 -27.80 11.61 13.29
CA LYS A 134 -28.50 10.56 14.06
C LYS A 134 -27.77 10.19 15.36
N TYR A 135 -26.45 10.39 15.40
CA TYR A 135 -25.60 9.93 16.49
C TYR A 135 -24.98 11.10 17.24
N ASP A 136 -24.89 10.96 18.56
CA ASP A 136 -24.26 11.94 19.44
C ASP A 136 -22.73 11.77 19.45
N GLN A 137 -22.22 10.56 19.11
CA GLN A 137 -20.82 10.22 19.05
C GLN A 137 -20.57 9.21 17.92
N ILE A 138 -19.39 9.28 17.30
CA ILE A 138 -18.92 8.33 16.31
C ILE A 138 -17.55 7.85 16.75
N ILE A 139 -17.37 6.54 16.92
CA ILE A 139 -16.11 5.91 17.29
C ILE A 139 -15.55 5.18 16.09
N PHE A 140 -14.34 5.53 15.68
CA PHE A 140 -13.71 5.00 14.49
C PHE A 140 -12.34 4.39 14.82
N THR A 141 -12.14 3.12 14.47
CA THR A 141 -10.86 2.44 14.68
C THR A 141 -9.71 3.05 13.87
N LYS A 142 -8.52 3.12 14.45
CA LYS A 142 -7.26 3.48 13.76
C LYS A 142 -6.57 2.27 13.10
N LYS A 143 -7.23 1.11 12.96
CA LYS A 143 -6.63 -0.16 12.50
C LYS A 143 -5.83 -0.05 11.21
N TYR A 144 -6.36 0.66 10.22
CA TYR A 144 -5.79 0.68 8.87
C TYR A 144 -5.04 1.98 8.53
N GLY A 145 -4.65 2.78 9.53
CA GLY A 145 -3.90 4.03 9.37
C GLY A 145 -4.65 5.24 9.88
N GLU A 146 -4.46 6.38 9.24
CA GLU A 146 -4.93 7.69 9.70
C GLU A 146 -6.37 7.98 9.22
N PRO A 147 -7.43 7.53 9.94
CA PRO A 147 -8.82 7.62 9.46
C PRO A 147 -9.29 9.07 9.27
N HIS A 148 -8.73 10.03 10.01
CA HIS A 148 -9.07 11.45 9.89
C HIS A 148 -8.73 12.03 8.51
N GLU A 149 -7.68 11.53 7.84
CA GLU A 149 -7.31 11.94 6.49
C GLU A 149 -8.37 11.52 5.47
N PHE A 150 -8.90 10.30 5.62
CA PHE A 150 -9.98 9.80 4.76
C PHE A 150 -11.31 10.50 5.03
N VAL A 151 -11.59 10.84 6.29
CA VAL A 151 -12.77 11.66 6.63
C VAL A 151 -12.66 13.02 5.93
N ALA A 152 -11.54 13.71 6.07
CA ALA A 152 -11.33 15.01 5.44
C ALA A 152 -11.36 14.95 3.90
N PHE A 153 -10.87 13.85 3.31
CA PHE A 153 -10.81 13.67 1.85
C PHE A 153 -12.17 13.34 1.23
N TYR A 154 -12.90 12.37 1.79
CA TYR A 154 -14.19 11.92 1.23
C TYR A 154 -15.38 12.76 1.69
N TRP A 155 -15.21 13.51 2.74
CA TRP A 155 -16.13 14.52 3.21
C TRP A 155 -15.36 15.84 3.39
N PRO A 156 -15.21 16.62 2.30
CA PRO A 156 -14.37 17.81 2.33
C PRO A 156 -14.84 18.81 3.39
N TRP A 157 -13.99 19.05 4.36
CA TRP A 157 -14.17 20.04 5.40
C TRP A 157 -13.51 21.34 4.98
N ASP A 158 -14.06 22.47 5.42
CA ASP A 158 -13.32 23.73 5.33
C ASP A 158 -12.01 23.59 6.13
N PRO A 159 -10.86 23.95 5.57
CA PRO A 159 -9.58 23.82 6.27
C PRO A 159 -9.50 24.55 7.62
N ALA A 160 -10.19 25.68 7.74
CA ALA A 160 -10.23 26.44 8.99
C ALA A 160 -11.08 25.73 10.04
N ASP A 161 -12.21 25.13 9.65
CA ASP A 161 -13.08 24.36 10.55
C ASP A 161 -12.41 23.04 10.92
N PHE A 162 -11.75 22.36 9.99
CA PHE A 162 -10.93 21.19 10.29
C PHE A 162 -9.86 21.49 11.32
N ALA A 163 -9.12 22.59 11.16
CA ALA A 163 -8.07 22.98 12.09
C ALA A 163 -8.57 23.27 13.49
N LYS A 164 -9.79 23.84 13.62
CA LYS A 164 -10.44 24.14 14.90
C LYS A 164 -11.06 22.93 15.57
N SER A 165 -11.62 22.00 14.77
CA SER A 165 -12.44 20.88 15.27
C SER A 165 -11.61 19.65 15.65
N LYS A 166 -10.32 19.60 15.27
CA LYS A 166 -9.47 18.45 15.56
C LYS A 166 -8.77 18.56 16.91
N SER A 167 -8.73 17.45 17.63
CA SER A 167 -7.85 17.22 18.77
C SER A 167 -6.71 16.29 18.34
N TRP A 168 -5.47 16.65 18.68
CA TRP A 168 -4.29 15.88 18.31
C TRP A 168 -3.21 15.93 19.40
N ASP A 169 -2.33 14.95 19.39
CA ASP A 169 -1.13 14.90 20.23
C ASP A 169 0.10 14.56 19.38
N TYR A 170 1.28 14.81 19.93
CA TYR A 170 2.55 14.50 19.30
C TYR A 170 3.35 13.56 20.18
N HIS A 171 3.50 12.30 19.74
CA HIS A 171 4.35 11.31 20.39
C HIS A 171 4.95 10.35 19.35
N ALA A 172 6.04 9.68 19.73
CA ALA A 172 6.78 8.79 18.85
C ALA A 172 7.20 9.45 17.51
N ASN A 173 7.51 10.77 17.51
CA ASN A 173 7.85 11.58 16.34
C ASN A 173 6.75 11.65 15.28
N TRP A 174 5.48 11.55 15.68
CA TRP A 174 4.32 11.60 14.80
C TRP A 174 3.17 12.41 15.41
N TYR A 175 2.35 13.01 14.55
CA TYR A 175 1.11 13.67 14.96
C TYR A 175 -0.06 12.68 14.88
N TRP A 176 -0.75 12.50 15.99
CA TRP A 176 -1.89 11.60 16.12
C TRP A 176 -3.16 12.41 16.30
N VAL A 177 -4.08 12.33 15.34
CA VAL A 177 -5.39 12.95 15.48
C VAL A 177 -6.30 11.98 16.24
N ASN A 178 -6.86 12.46 17.36
CA ASN A 178 -7.69 11.66 18.26
C ASN A 178 -9.18 11.97 18.12
N GLU A 179 -9.49 13.18 17.66
CA GLU A 179 -10.88 13.63 17.55
C GLU A 179 -11.03 14.64 16.41
N LEU A 180 -12.15 14.57 15.72
CA LEU A 180 -12.59 15.54 14.73
C LEU A 180 -14.08 15.76 14.93
N ASP A 181 -14.46 16.90 15.57
CA ASP A 181 -15.80 17.16 16.07
C ASP A 181 -16.30 16.01 16.94
N LYS A 182 -17.42 15.37 16.62
CA LYS A 182 -17.93 14.22 17.38
C LYS A 182 -17.39 12.84 16.96
N ILE A 183 -16.46 12.82 15.98
CA ILE A 183 -15.79 11.60 15.54
C ILE A 183 -14.53 11.40 16.38
N LYS A 184 -14.45 10.29 17.13
CA LYS A 184 -13.28 9.91 17.93
C LYS A 184 -12.55 8.75 17.26
N PHE A 185 -11.25 8.91 17.09
CA PHE A 185 -10.37 7.91 16.52
C PHE A 185 -9.67 7.14 17.63
N VAL A 186 -9.99 5.85 17.75
CA VAL A 186 -9.58 5.00 18.85
C VAL A 186 -8.65 3.90 18.35
N ASN A 187 -7.62 3.56 19.12
CA ASN A 187 -6.76 2.44 18.78
C ASN A 187 -7.56 1.13 18.76
N ASP A 188 -7.27 0.28 17.80
CA ASP A 188 -8.06 -0.91 17.55
C ASP A 188 -8.15 -1.85 18.76
N TRP A 189 -7.06 -2.00 19.51
CA TRP A 189 -7.01 -2.83 20.71
C TRP A 189 -7.83 -2.29 21.89
N GLU A 190 -8.17 -1.00 21.86
CA GLU A 190 -8.99 -0.35 22.91
C GLU A 190 -10.49 -0.49 22.60
N MET A 191 -10.87 -0.84 21.37
CA MET A 191 -12.27 -0.86 20.93
C MET A 191 -13.17 -1.74 21.81
N LYS A 192 -12.70 -2.90 22.28
CA LYS A 192 -13.50 -3.80 23.13
C LYS A 192 -13.68 -3.31 24.56
N SER A 193 -12.76 -2.53 25.08
CA SER A 193 -12.76 -1.99 26.44
C SER A 193 -13.24 -0.53 26.51
N TYR A 194 -13.50 0.08 25.35
CA TYR A 194 -13.94 1.46 25.28
C TYR A 194 -15.33 1.64 25.90
N VAL A 195 -15.52 2.72 26.64
CA VAL A 195 -16.82 3.06 27.27
C VAL A 195 -17.64 3.86 26.27
N TYR A 196 -18.63 3.20 25.69
CA TYR A 196 -19.53 3.79 24.71
C TYR A 196 -20.71 4.50 25.37
N LYS A 197 -21.13 5.61 24.78
CA LYS A 197 -22.37 6.33 25.17
C LYS A 197 -23.56 5.79 24.37
N PRO A 198 -24.80 6.00 24.83
CA PRO A 198 -25.99 5.80 23.99
C PRO A 198 -25.91 6.64 22.70
N LYS A 199 -26.58 6.21 21.64
CA LYS A 199 -26.55 6.84 20.31
C LYS A 199 -25.15 6.99 19.71
N THR A 200 -24.31 5.98 19.88
CA THR A 200 -22.98 5.93 19.29
C THR A 200 -22.96 5.06 18.04
N LEU A 201 -22.45 5.61 16.92
CA LEU A 201 -22.06 4.86 15.74
C LEU A 201 -20.64 4.34 15.95
N ILE A 202 -20.43 3.04 15.73
CA ILE A 202 -19.15 2.38 15.94
C ILE A 202 -18.65 1.79 14.63
N ILE A 203 -17.46 2.19 14.21
CA ILE A 203 -16.73 1.63 13.07
C ILE A 203 -15.55 0.83 13.62
N ALA A 204 -15.68 -0.48 13.68
CA ALA A 204 -14.70 -1.40 14.25
C ALA A 204 -14.00 -2.24 13.18
N SER A 205 -12.81 -2.76 13.50
CA SER A 205 -12.19 -3.82 12.73
C SER A 205 -12.86 -5.17 13.02
N PRO A 206 -12.74 -6.17 12.14
CA PRO A 206 -13.24 -7.53 12.40
C PRO A 206 -12.57 -8.23 13.58
N GLU A 207 -11.38 -7.78 13.99
CA GLU A 207 -10.60 -8.39 15.08
C GLU A 207 -11.04 -7.92 16.47
N ASN A 208 -11.52 -6.68 16.55
CA ASN A 208 -11.86 -6.02 17.81
C ASN A 208 -13.28 -5.44 17.79
N ILE A 209 -14.25 -6.33 17.58
CA ILE A 209 -15.68 -5.97 17.51
C ILE A 209 -16.23 -5.75 18.93
N PRO A 210 -16.73 -4.54 19.25
CA PRO A 210 -17.41 -4.27 20.52
C PRO A 210 -18.86 -4.82 20.54
N ALA A 211 -19.53 -4.70 21.68
CA ALA A 211 -20.97 -4.94 21.79
C ALA A 211 -21.78 -3.96 20.90
N GLY A 212 -23.06 -4.23 20.67
CA GLY A 212 -23.96 -3.41 19.87
C GLY A 212 -24.55 -4.14 18.67
N SER A 213 -25.57 -3.54 18.04
CA SER A 213 -26.24 -4.10 16.87
C SER A 213 -25.45 -3.83 15.60
N GLU A 214 -25.14 -4.87 14.81
CA GLU A 214 -24.49 -4.69 13.51
C GLU A 214 -25.49 -4.15 12.50
N ILE A 215 -25.20 -3.00 11.89
CA ILE A 215 -26.03 -2.36 10.87
C ILE A 215 -25.48 -2.53 9.47
N LYS A 216 -24.15 -2.64 9.32
CA LYS A 216 -23.50 -2.81 8.03
C LYS A 216 -22.12 -3.46 8.16
N ARG A 217 -21.75 -4.20 7.13
CA ARG A 217 -20.40 -4.74 6.95
C ARG A 217 -19.84 -4.25 5.62
N ILE A 218 -18.59 -3.80 5.63
CA ILE A 218 -17.84 -3.40 4.45
C ILE A 218 -16.69 -4.39 4.29
N ASN A 219 -16.54 -4.94 3.10
CA ASN A 219 -15.51 -5.94 2.79
C ASN A 219 -14.40 -5.32 1.93
N PHE A 220 -13.20 -5.86 2.05
CA PHE A 220 -12.13 -5.69 1.09
C PHE A 220 -12.49 -6.32 -0.26
N LEU A 221 -11.71 -6.05 -1.30
CA LEU A 221 -11.94 -6.61 -2.64
C LEU A 221 -11.78 -8.15 -2.70
N ASP A 222 -11.04 -8.72 -1.76
CA ASP A 222 -10.90 -10.19 -1.61
C ASP A 222 -12.09 -10.85 -0.88
N GLY A 223 -13.10 -10.06 -0.51
CA GLY A 223 -14.30 -10.52 0.19
C GLY A 223 -14.17 -10.61 1.71
N LYS A 224 -12.98 -10.45 2.28
CA LYS A 224 -12.80 -10.44 3.74
C LYS A 224 -13.34 -9.16 4.34
N PRO A 225 -13.90 -9.21 5.56
CA PRO A 225 -14.42 -8.02 6.21
C PRO A 225 -13.31 -6.99 6.50
N ALA A 226 -13.56 -5.73 6.12
CA ALA A 226 -12.72 -4.58 6.42
C ALA A 226 -13.23 -3.84 7.65
N PHE A 227 -14.50 -3.44 7.62
CA PHE A 227 -15.14 -2.71 8.70
C PHE A 227 -16.47 -3.34 9.10
N ILE A 228 -16.71 -3.43 10.39
CA ILE A 228 -17.98 -3.78 10.99
C ILE A 228 -18.58 -2.52 11.61
N ILE A 229 -19.77 -2.15 11.14
CA ILE A 229 -20.44 -0.95 11.58
C ILE A 229 -21.57 -1.34 12.49
N LYS A 230 -21.59 -0.76 13.69
CA LYS A 230 -22.55 -1.06 14.76
C LYS A 230 -23.15 0.21 15.35
N GLU A 231 -24.24 0.06 16.04
CA GLU A 231 -24.89 1.12 16.81
C GLU A 231 -25.21 0.68 18.25
N LEU A 232 -25.19 1.65 19.15
CA LEU A 232 -25.58 1.53 20.55
C LEU A 232 -26.64 2.57 20.89
#